data_dd25c9b1e79ebf640480d378d47f82ce
#
_entry.id   dd25c9b1e79ebf640480d378d47f82ce
#
_cell.length_a   1.000
_cell.length_b   1.000
_cell.length_c   1.000
_cell.angle_alpha   90.00
_cell.angle_beta   90.00
_cell.angle_gamma   90.00
#
_symmetry.space_group_name_H-M   'P 1'
#
loop_
_entity.id
_entity.type
_entity.pdbx_description
1 polymer ?
#
loop_
_entity_poly.entity_id
_entity_poly.type
_entity_poly.pdbx_seq_one_letter_code
_entity_poly.pdbx_strand_id
1 'polypeptide(L)'
;FTGDVLGSRRCDCGEQLDKSLSAISQAGSGVLVYLRQEGRGIGLLEKLRAYNLQDGGLDTVDANLELGHEADARDYSLAALILSDLGVKSVQLITNNPGKIEALENSGIEVTERVSLDIAANPDNVSYLRTKAQRMNHILKIKTLET
;
A
#
# COMPACT_ATOMS: atom_id res chain seq x y z
N PHE A 1 -0.71 -3.60 9.88
CA PHE A 1 -0.82 -3.79 11.33
C PHE A 1 0.04 -2.81 12.12
N THR A 2 1.34 -2.71 11.82
CA THR A 2 2.22 -1.80 12.58
C THR A 2 1.84 -0.33 12.38
N GLY A 3 1.53 0.11 11.16
CA GLY A 3 1.07 1.47 10.87
C GLY A 3 -0.39 1.68 11.21
N ASP A 4 -1.26 0.73 10.80
CA ASP A 4 -2.72 0.87 10.88
C ASP A 4 -3.26 0.77 12.31
N VAL A 5 -2.65 -0.08 13.15
CA VAL A 5 -3.12 -0.38 14.51
C VAL A 5 -2.19 0.18 15.57
N LEU A 6 -0.88 0.03 15.40
CA LEU A 6 0.11 0.43 16.42
C LEU A 6 0.68 1.84 16.19
N GLY A 7 0.28 2.53 15.13
CA GLY A 7 0.68 3.90 14.86
C GLY A 7 2.15 4.07 14.47
N SER A 8 2.79 3.03 13.92
CA SER A 8 4.17 3.14 13.42
C SER A 8 4.26 4.19 12.31
N ARG A 9 5.23 5.08 12.42
CA ARG A 9 5.50 6.16 11.46
C ARG A 9 6.49 5.78 10.37
N ARG A 10 7.06 4.56 10.41
CA ARG A 10 8.02 4.05 9.39
C ARG A 10 7.39 3.81 8.02
N CYS A 11 6.06 3.79 7.93
CA CYS A 11 5.30 3.73 6.68
C CYS A 11 4.13 4.72 6.72
N ASP A 12 3.45 4.84 5.59
CA ASP A 12 2.28 5.70 5.39
C ASP A 12 0.94 4.95 5.55
N CYS A 13 0.95 3.72 6.08
CA CYS A 13 -0.21 2.82 6.06
C CYS A 13 -1.38 3.36 6.89
N GLY A 14 -1.15 3.82 8.12
CA GLY A 14 -2.20 4.36 8.98
C GLY A 14 -2.89 5.58 8.34
N GLU A 15 -2.09 6.53 7.83
CA GLU A 15 -2.65 7.70 7.15
C GLU A 15 -3.42 7.33 5.87
N GLN A 16 -2.99 6.29 5.15
CA GLN A 16 -3.73 5.78 3.99
C GLN A 16 -5.09 5.24 4.39
N LEU A 17 -5.16 4.47 5.48
CA LEU A 17 -6.41 3.92 6.00
C LEU A 17 -7.39 5.04 6.38
N ASP A 18 -6.96 5.99 7.19
CA ASP A 18 -7.78 7.11 7.67
C ASP A 18 -8.31 7.97 6.52
N LYS A 19 -7.45 8.32 5.57
CA LYS A 19 -7.82 9.11 4.39
C LYS A 19 -8.75 8.35 3.46
N SER A 20 -8.56 7.04 3.29
CA SER A 20 -9.44 6.21 2.48
C SER A 20 -10.84 6.12 3.08
N LEU A 21 -10.95 5.90 4.38
CA LEU A 21 -12.24 5.91 5.08
C LEU A 21 -12.94 7.27 4.98
N SER A 22 -12.19 8.35 5.14
CA SER A 22 -12.71 9.71 4.98
C SER A 22 -13.22 9.97 3.56
N ALA A 23 -12.48 9.55 2.54
CA ALA A 23 -12.86 9.72 1.13
C ALA A 23 -14.12 8.91 0.79
N ILE A 24 -14.23 7.67 1.26
CA ILE A 24 -15.42 6.83 1.10
C ILE A 24 -16.64 7.49 1.78
N SER A 25 -16.46 8.01 2.99
CA SER A 25 -17.52 8.70 3.72
C SER A 25 -18.02 9.95 2.98
N GLN A 26 -17.11 10.72 2.41
CA GLN A 26 -17.45 11.92 1.63
C GLN A 26 -18.15 11.59 0.30
N ALA A 27 -17.79 10.47 -0.33
CA ALA A 27 -18.43 9.98 -1.53
C ALA A 27 -19.85 9.42 -1.27
N GLY A 28 -20.22 9.20 0.00
CA GLY A 28 -21.52 8.67 0.42
C GLY A 28 -21.64 7.15 0.34
N SER A 29 -20.84 6.46 -0.47
CA SER A 29 -20.80 5.00 -0.55
C SER A 29 -19.43 4.53 -1.03
N GLY A 30 -19.04 3.31 -0.66
CA GLY A 30 -17.79 2.67 -1.09
C GLY A 30 -17.50 1.42 -0.27
N VAL A 31 -16.42 0.75 -0.65
CA VAL A 31 -15.98 -0.49 0.00
C VAL A 31 -14.51 -0.35 0.39
N LEU A 32 -14.21 -0.65 1.65
CA LEU A 32 -12.85 -0.84 2.11
C LEU A 32 -12.57 -2.34 2.27
N VAL A 33 -11.69 -2.88 1.44
CA VAL A 33 -11.21 -4.28 1.58
C VAL A 33 -9.88 -4.27 2.32
N TYR A 34 -9.88 -4.74 3.56
CA TYR A 34 -8.67 -4.83 4.38
C TYR A 34 -8.05 -6.23 4.31
N LEU A 35 -7.01 -6.38 3.50
CA LEU A 35 -6.28 -7.63 3.36
C LEU A 35 -5.18 -7.74 4.42
N ARG A 36 -5.18 -8.83 5.20
CA ARG A 36 -4.18 -9.10 6.24
C ARG A 36 -2.86 -9.61 5.65
N GLN A 37 -2.25 -8.82 4.77
CA GLN A 37 -0.99 -9.14 4.08
C GLN A 37 0.13 -8.19 4.54
N GLU A 38 0.47 -8.29 5.82
CA GLU A 38 1.51 -7.48 6.46
C GLU A 38 2.88 -7.69 5.78
N GLY A 39 3.69 -6.63 5.74
CA GLY A 39 5.02 -6.69 5.15
C GLY A 39 5.01 -6.98 3.64
N ARG A 40 3.97 -6.56 2.91
CA ARG A 40 3.77 -6.93 1.50
C ARG A 40 3.63 -8.43 1.27
N GLY A 41 2.94 -9.11 2.18
CA GLY A 41 2.68 -10.55 2.08
C GLY A 41 3.65 -11.45 2.85
N ILE A 42 4.82 -10.94 3.28
CA ILE A 42 5.82 -11.75 3.99
C ILE A 42 5.51 -11.96 5.48
N GLY A 43 4.53 -11.24 6.02
CA GLY A 43 4.11 -11.34 7.40
C GLY A 43 4.85 -10.39 8.36
N LEU A 44 4.35 -10.32 9.60
CA LEU A 44 4.85 -9.36 10.59
C LEU A 44 6.29 -9.66 11.02
N LEU A 45 6.62 -10.92 11.26
CA LEU A 45 7.95 -11.30 11.75
C LEU A 45 9.04 -10.94 10.74
N GLU A 46 8.84 -11.31 9.48
CA GLU A 46 9.79 -11.01 8.41
C GLU A 46 9.87 -9.50 8.13
N LYS A 47 8.77 -8.78 8.26
CA LYS A 47 8.79 -7.31 8.20
C LYS A 47 9.68 -6.69 9.29
N LEU A 48 9.62 -7.20 10.52
CA LEU A 48 10.49 -6.72 11.60
C LEU A 48 11.97 -7.05 11.35
N ARG A 49 12.24 -8.23 10.77
CA ARG A 49 13.61 -8.59 10.32
C ARG A 49 14.08 -7.66 9.21
N ALA A 50 13.22 -7.37 8.23
CA ALA A 50 13.52 -6.40 7.17
C ALA A 50 13.81 -5.00 7.74
N TYR A 51 13.12 -4.58 8.78
CA TYR A 51 13.41 -3.31 9.47
C TYR A 51 14.83 -3.28 10.07
N ASN A 52 15.32 -4.37 10.66
CA ASN A 52 16.69 -4.44 11.15
C ASN A 52 17.71 -4.30 10.02
N LEU A 53 17.45 -4.90 8.86
CA LEU A 53 18.29 -4.76 7.66
C LEU A 53 18.27 -3.33 7.11
N GLN A 54 17.11 -2.68 7.13
CA GLN A 54 16.96 -1.28 6.72
C GLN A 54 17.71 -0.33 7.66
N ASP A 55 17.71 -0.59 8.96
CA ASP A 55 18.51 0.16 9.94
C ASP A 55 20.02 -0.04 9.70
N GLY A 56 20.41 -1.16 9.08
CA GLY A 56 21.76 -1.43 8.55
C GLY A 56 22.07 -0.78 7.20
N GLY A 57 21.12 -0.07 6.58
CA GLY A 57 21.33 0.71 5.35
C GLY A 57 20.73 0.12 4.08
N LEU A 58 20.08 -1.05 4.12
CA LEU A 58 19.36 -1.58 2.97
C LEU A 58 18.06 -0.81 2.73
N ASP A 59 17.62 -0.73 1.47
CA ASP A 59 16.27 -0.26 1.19
C ASP A 59 15.22 -1.38 1.41
N THR A 60 13.93 -1.04 1.31
CA THR A 60 12.84 -1.99 1.58
C THR A 60 12.81 -3.17 0.61
N VAL A 61 13.22 -2.96 -0.65
CA VAL A 61 13.25 -4.02 -1.68
C VAL A 61 14.41 -4.95 -1.41
N ASP A 62 15.61 -4.40 -1.23
CA ASP A 62 16.81 -5.19 -0.99
C ASP A 62 16.74 -5.96 0.34
N ALA A 63 16.12 -5.37 1.38
CA ALA A 63 15.88 -6.06 2.64
C ALA A 63 14.97 -7.29 2.48
N ASN A 64 13.93 -7.22 1.64
CA ASN A 64 13.08 -8.38 1.36
C ASN A 64 13.83 -9.46 0.57
N LEU A 65 14.58 -9.06 -0.45
CA LEU A 65 15.38 -9.98 -1.28
C LEU A 65 16.46 -10.69 -0.45
N GLU A 66 17.13 -9.97 0.46
CA GLU A 66 18.14 -10.56 1.36
C GLU A 66 17.52 -11.60 2.30
N LEU A 67 16.27 -11.44 2.70
CA LEU A 67 15.52 -12.44 3.48
C LEU A 67 14.95 -13.59 2.62
N GLY A 68 15.20 -13.60 1.31
CA GLY A 68 14.74 -14.65 0.40
C GLY A 68 13.27 -14.47 -0.04
N HIS A 69 12.70 -13.29 0.12
CA HIS A 69 11.33 -12.97 -0.29
C HIS A 69 11.30 -12.15 -1.58
N GLU A 70 10.17 -12.14 -2.26
CA GLU A 70 9.91 -11.22 -3.36
C GLU A 70 9.80 -9.76 -2.88
N ALA A 71 10.04 -8.82 -3.77
CA ALA A 71 9.88 -7.39 -3.48
C ALA A 71 8.44 -7.03 -3.06
N ASP A 72 7.47 -7.73 -3.64
CA ASP A 72 6.04 -7.62 -3.32
C ASP A 72 5.34 -8.97 -3.56
N ALA A 73 5.05 -9.70 -2.50
CA ALA A 73 4.40 -11.01 -2.50
C ALA A 73 2.87 -10.91 -2.24
N ARG A 74 2.26 -9.73 -2.41
CA ARG A 74 0.81 -9.57 -2.18
C ARG A 74 0.00 -10.18 -3.32
N ASP A 75 -1.08 -10.84 -2.93
CA ASP A 75 -2.12 -11.33 -3.81
C ASP A 75 -3.41 -10.51 -3.65
N TYR A 76 -3.90 -9.94 -4.73
CA TYR A 76 -5.12 -9.14 -4.76
C TYR A 76 -6.34 -9.89 -5.28
N SER A 77 -6.21 -11.16 -5.68
CA SER A 77 -7.30 -11.98 -6.20
C SER A 77 -8.45 -12.11 -5.20
N LEU A 78 -8.12 -12.25 -3.90
CA LEU A 78 -9.13 -12.29 -2.84
C LEU A 78 -9.94 -10.98 -2.76
N ALA A 79 -9.32 -9.82 -3.00
CA ALA A 79 -10.04 -8.56 -3.02
C ALA A 79 -11.03 -8.50 -4.18
N ALA A 80 -10.64 -8.99 -5.36
CA ALA A 80 -11.53 -9.07 -6.51
C ALA A 80 -12.70 -10.03 -6.26
N LEU A 81 -12.47 -11.17 -5.64
CA LEU A 81 -13.51 -12.11 -5.25
C LEU A 81 -14.53 -11.50 -4.28
N ILE A 82 -14.05 -10.78 -3.25
CA ILE A 82 -14.91 -10.08 -2.28
C ILE A 82 -15.76 -9.02 -3.00
N LEU A 83 -15.16 -8.22 -3.88
CA LEU A 83 -15.90 -7.22 -4.65
C LEU A 83 -16.94 -7.84 -5.55
N SER A 84 -16.61 -8.94 -6.21
CA SER A 84 -17.53 -9.70 -7.07
C SER A 84 -18.71 -10.28 -6.27
N ASP A 85 -18.46 -10.84 -5.09
CA ASP A 85 -19.49 -11.37 -4.18
C ASP A 85 -20.45 -10.27 -3.69
N LEU A 86 -19.93 -9.07 -3.49
CA LEU A 86 -20.73 -7.86 -3.19
C LEU A 86 -21.47 -7.30 -4.41
N GLY A 87 -21.35 -7.90 -5.59
CA GLY A 87 -21.97 -7.44 -6.83
C GLY A 87 -21.30 -6.21 -7.45
N VAL A 88 -20.10 -5.83 -6.99
CA VAL A 88 -19.35 -4.69 -7.54
C VAL A 88 -18.65 -5.12 -8.83
N LYS A 89 -18.96 -4.45 -9.93
CA LYS A 89 -18.39 -4.73 -11.26
C LYS A 89 -17.34 -3.72 -11.68
N SER A 90 -17.45 -2.49 -11.18
CA SER A 90 -16.50 -1.41 -11.48
C SER A 90 -16.25 -0.56 -10.25
N VAL A 91 -15.05 0.04 -10.18
CA VAL A 91 -14.62 0.86 -9.05
C VAL A 91 -13.85 2.10 -9.51
N GLN A 92 -13.96 3.17 -8.73
CA GLN A 92 -12.93 4.18 -8.64
C GLN A 92 -11.96 3.72 -7.55
N LEU A 93 -10.73 3.38 -7.92
CA LEU A 93 -9.78 2.74 -7.01
C LEU A 93 -8.87 3.77 -6.35
N ILE A 94 -8.95 3.88 -5.03
CA ILE A 94 -8.01 4.68 -4.25
C ILE A 94 -6.68 3.93 -4.17
N THR A 95 -5.71 4.33 -4.98
CA THR A 95 -4.37 3.72 -4.98
C THR A 95 -3.33 4.60 -5.62
N ASN A 96 -2.07 4.42 -5.20
CA ASN A 96 -0.88 4.94 -5.88
C ASN A 96 -0.04 3.80 -6.50
N ASN A 97 -0.48 2.55 -6.38
CA ASN A 97 0.20 1.37 -6.92
C ASN A 97 -0.45 0.90 -8.23
N PRO A 98 0.22 1.03 -9.39
CA PRO A 98 -0.31 0.53 -10.68
C PRO A 98 -0.61 -0.96 -10.67
N GLY A 99 0.19 -1.77 -9.97
CA GLY A 99 -0.02 -3.21 -9.88
C GLY A 99 -1.33 -3.62 -9.21
N LYS A 100 -1.94 -2.75 -8.38
CA LYS A 100 -3.29 -2.99 -7.84
C LYS A 100 -4.37 -2.83 -8.91
N ILE A 101 -4.20 -1.87 -9.81
CA ILE A 101 -5.13 -1.64 -10.93
C ILE A 101 -5.11 -2.88 -11.83
N GLU A 102 -3.92 -3.25 -12.29
CA GLU A 102 -3.72 -4.40 -13.16
C GLU A 102 -4.28 -5.70 -12.56
N ALA A 103 -4.03 -5.94 -11.27
CA ALA A 103 -4.52 -7.15 -10.59
C ALA A 103 -6.05 -7.22 -10.52
N LEU A 104 -6.73 -6.09 -10.27
CA LEU A 104 -8.20 -6.05 -10.26
C LEU A 104 -8.78 -6.23 -11.67
N GLU A 105 -8.22 -5.56 -12.67
CA GLU A 105 -8.66 -5.67 -14.06
C GLU A 105 -8.48 -7.10 -14.61
N ASN A 106 -7.33 -7.73 -14.33
CA ASN A 106 -7.07 -9.14 -14.68
C ASN A 106 -8.03 -10.11 -13.97
N SER A 107 -8.63 -9.70 -12.86
CA SER A 107 -9.61 -10.46 -12.10
C SER A 107 -11.06 -10.09 -12.43
N GLY A 108 -11.30 -9.29 -13.48
CA GLY A 108 -12.63 -8.95 -13.99
C GLY A 108 -13.36 -7.80 -13.29
N ILE A 109 -12.67 -7.03 -12.46
CA ILE A 109 -13.19 -5.78 -11.87
C ILE A 109 -12.68 -4.59 -12.69
N GLU A 110 -13.57 -3.86 -13.33
CA GLU A 110 -13.22 -2.67 -14.10
C GLU A 110 -12.74 -1.54 -13.17
N VAL A 111 -11.60 -0.94 -13.47
CA VAL A 111 -11.11 0.27 -12.78
C VAL A 111 -11.39 1.49 -13.66
N THR A 112 -12.51 2.18 -13.39
CA THR A 112 -12.94 3.34 -14.19
C THR A 112 -12.09 4.58 -13.95
N GLU A 113 -11.51 4.70 -12.76
CA GLU A 113 -10.67 5.83 -12.38
C GLU A 113 -9.69 5.45 -11.26
N ARG A 114 -8.49 5.98 -11.32
CA ARG A 114 -7.56 5.97 -10.21
C ARG A 114 -7.70 7.24 -9.36
N VAL A 115 -8.13 7.09 -8.13
CA VAL A 115 -8.16 8.18 -7.15
C VAL A 115 -6.81 8.22 -6.43
N SER A 116 -6.08 9.32 -6.56
CA SER A 116 -4.79 9.46 -5.89
C SER A 116 -4.97 9.74 -4.39
N LEU A 117 -4.07 9.18 -3.60
CA LEU A 117 -4.01 9.42 -2.17
C LEU A 117 -2.71 10.15 -1.84
N ASP A 118 -2.80 11.47 -1.71
CA ASP A 118 -1.64 12.30 -1.38
C ASP A 118 -1.39 12.25 0.12
N ILE A 119 -0.25 11.68 0.52
CA ILE A 119 0.22 11.60 1.89
C ILE A 119 1.51 12.40 1.99
N ALA A 120 1.57 13.27 2.99
CA ALA A 120 2.78 14.03 3.26
C ALA A 120 3.88 13.10 3.79
N ALA A 121 5.09 13.24 3.23
CA ALA A 121 6.24 12.55 3.79
C ALA A 121 6.59 13.14 5.15
N ASN A 122 7.01 12.29 6.07
CA ASN A 122 7.57 12.70 7.36
C ASN A 122 9.03 12.20 7.46
N PRO A 123 9.83 12.66 8.42
CA PRO A 123 11.23 12.24 8.55
C PRO A 123 11.42 10.72 8.69
N ASP A 124 10.43 10.03 9.27
CA ASP A 124 10.53 8.60 9.56
C ASP A 124 10.17 7.71 8.34
N ASN A 125 9.38 8.24 7.35
CA ASN A 125 8.91 7.47 6.20
C ASN A 125 9.39 7.98 4.84
N VAL A 126 10.10 9.10 4.77
CA VAL A 126 10.53 9.69 3.50
C VAL A 126 11.38 8.73 2.65
N SER A 127 12.28 7.99 3.27
CA SER A 127 13.11 6.97 2.60
C SER A 127 12.24 5.84 2.04
N TYR A 128 11.30 5.34 2.82
CA TYR A 128 10.34 4.32 2.40
C TYR A 128 9.48 4.77 1.20
N LEU A 129 8.99 6.02 1.22
CA LEU A 129 8.21 6.57 0.10
C LEU A 129 9.06 6.77 -1.16
N ARG A 130 10.33 7.16 -1.02
CA ARG A 130 11.27 7.24 -2.15
C ARG A 130 11.49 5.87 -2.81
N THR A 131 11.71 4.82 -2.02
CA THR A 131 11.84 3.45 -2.53
C THR A 131 10.58 3.03 -3.29
N LYS A 132 9.39 3.32 -2.76
CA LYS A 132 8.12 3.05 -3.46
C LYS A 132 8.06 3.74 -4.83
N ALA A 133 8.43 5.01 -4.90
CA ALA A 133 8.38 5.78 -6.15
C ALA A 133 9.43 5.30 -7.15
N GLN A 134 10.67 5.08 -6.71
CA GLN A 134 11.81 4.81 -7.59
C GLN A 134 11.92 3.35 -8.02
N ARG A 135 11.60 2.41 -7.13
CA ARG A 135 11.83 0.97 -7.35
C ARG A 135 10.55 0.15 -7.55
N MET A 136 9.40 0.73 -7.23
CA MET A 136 8.10 0.02 -7.30
C MET A 136 7.07 0.75 -8.17
N ASN A 137 7.50 1.70 -8.96
CA ASN A 137 6.66 2.46 -9.91
C ASN A 137 5.41 3.11 -9.28
N HIS A 138 5.42 3.37 -7.97
CA HIS A 138 4.30 4.05 -7.32
C HIS A 138 4.19 5.49 -7.80
N ILE A 139 2.96 5.91 -8.12
CA ILE A 139 2.64 7.26 -8.55
C ILE A 139 2.48 8.14 -7.30
N LEU A 140 3.61 8.66 -6.81
CA LEU A 140 3.65 9.49 -5.59
C LEU A 140 4.16 10.88 -5.91
N LYS A 141 3.45 11.90 -5.43
CA LYS A 141 3.96 13.28 -5.35
C LYS A 141 4.57 13.45 -3.96
N ILE A 142 5.87 13.18 -3.84
CA ILE A 142 6.59 13.39 -2.58
C ILE A 142 6.83 14.89 -2.43
N LYS A 143 5.97 15.57 -1.67
CA LYS A 143 6.26 16.92 -1.18
C LYS A 143 7.25 16.77 -0.04
N THR A 144 8.50 17.14 -0.24
CA THR A 144 9.45 17.35 0.86
C THR A 144 8.88 18.44 1.75
N LEU A 145 8.79 18.17 3.05
CA LEU A 145 8.64 19.23 4.01
C LEU A 145 9.91 20.09 3.90
N GLU A 146 9.77 21.26 3.31
CA GLU A 146 10.79 22.31 3.43
C GLU A 146 10.84 22.68 4.91
N THR A 147 12.03 22.48 5.51
CA THR A 147 12.36 22.88 6.88
C THR A 147 12.39 24.39 7.01
#